data_4d48c417bd1fe40e7f1a0ea578a39f3f
#
_entry.id   4d48c417bd1fe40e7f1a0ea578a39f3f
#
_cell.length_a   1.000
_cell.length_b   1.000
_cell.length_c   1.000
_cell.angle_alpha   90.00
_cell.angle_beta   90.00
_cell.angle_gamma   90.00
#
_symmetry.space_group_name_H-M   'P 1'
#
loop_
_entity.id
_entity.type
_entity.pdbx_description
1 polymer ?
#
loop_
_entity_poly.entity_id
_entity_poly.type
_entity_poly.pdbx_seq_one_letter_code
_entity_poly.pdbx_strand_id
1 'polypeptide(L)'
;HIGHLNILKSAKNMCNKLIVGITYDELVYERKNKYPIIPFIERVEIVKAIRYVDEIVVQDSMDKILAWEKLKFNIMFVGDDWKDTEKWNEIEIQMNSVGVSIMYLPYTKTTSSSMINVTLEKFNNKNQ
;
A
#
# COMPACT_ATOMS: atom_id res chain seq x y z
N HIS A 1 -0.68 -9.74 4.98
CA HIS A 1 -1.06 -11.03 4.38
C HIS A 1 -0.23 -11.31 3.12
N ILE A 2 -0.41 -12.49 2.54
CA ILE A 2 0.38 -12.96 1.38
C ILE A 2 0.27 -12.02 0.17
N GLY A 3 -0.85 -11.35 0.00
CA GLY A 3 -1.02 -10.38 -1.09
C GLY A 3 -0.01 -9.25 -1.03
N HIS A 4 0.28 -8.75 0.15
CA HIS A 4 1.31 -7.73 0.35
C HIS A 4 2.71 -8.26 0.00
N LEU A 5 3.03 -9.48 0.47
CA LEU A 5 4.33 -10.09 0.16
C LEU A 5 4.52 -10.32 -1.34
N ASN A 6 3.48 -10.78 -2.03
CA ASN A 6 3.53 -11.01 -3.47
C ASN A 6 3.81 -9.72 -4.25
N ILE A 7 3.14 -8.62 -3.89
CA ILE A 7 3.38 -7.31 -4.52
C ILE A 7 4.79 -6.82 -4.24
N LEU A 8 5.25 -6.91 -3.00
CA LEU A 8 6.60 -6.46 -2.62
C LEU A 8 7.69 -7.26 -3.33
N LYS A 9 7.52 -8.58 -3.44
CA LYS A 9 8.44 -9.44 -4.17
C LYS A 9 8.49 -9.06 -5.64
N SER A 10 7.35 -8.91 -6.29
CA SER A 10 7.27 -8.52 -7.70
C SER A 10 7.86 -7.15 -7.95
N ALA A 11 7.56 -6.17 -7.10
CA ALA A 11 8.12 -4.83 -7.18
C ALA A 11 9.63 -4.84 -7.05
N LYS A 12 10.18 -5.56 -6.06
CA LYS A 12 11.63 -5.63 -5.84
C LYS A 12 12.35 -6.25 -7.05
N ASN A 13 11.74 -7.19 -7.73
CA ASN A 13 12.33 -7.78 -8.94
C ASN A 13 12.41 -6.81 -10.12
N MET A 14 11.67 -5.70 -10.07
CA MET A 14 11.59 -4.70 -11.14
C MET A 14 12.32 -3.40 -10.81
N CYS A 15 12.95 -3.28 -9.65
CA CYS A 15 13.64 -2.06 -9.26
C CYS A 15 14.91 -2.38 -8.47
N ASN A 16 15.80 -1.39 -8.37
CA ASN A 16 17.05 -1.53 -7.61
C ASN A 16 16.82 -1.27 -6.11
N LYS A 17 15.98 -0.31 -5.78
CA LYS A 17 15.68 0.07 -4.40
C LYS A 17 14.17 0.19 -4.23
N LEU A 18 13.63 -0.62 -3.32
CA LEU A 18 12.20 -0.59 -3.01
C LEU A 18 11.95 0.19 -1.72
N ILE A 19 11.20 1.28 -1.84
CA ILE A 19 10.76 2.11 -0.71
C ILE A 19 9.29 1.84 -0.47
N VAL A 20 8.93 1.59 0.78
CA VAL A 20 7.53 1.34 1.18
C VAL A 20 7.04 2.43 2.12
N GLY A 21 5.94 3.05 1.77
CA GLY A 21 5.25 4.01 2.64
C GLY A 21 4.28 3.31 3.59
N ILE A 22 4.37 3.62 4.86
CA ILE A 22 3.44 3.13 5.88
C ILE A 22 2.54 4.28 6.32
N THR A 23 1.25 4.12 6.17
CA THR A 23 0.26 5.15 6.50
C THR A 23 0.07 5.29 8.00
N TYR A 24 0.09 6.52 8.52
CA TYR A 24 -0.26 6.79 9.91
C TYR A 24 -1.68 6.35 10.25
N ASP A 25 -1.91 5.98 11.49
CA ASP A 25 -3.22 5.52 11.97
C ASP A 25 -4.29 6.58 11.79
N GLU A 26 -3.98 7.84 12.06
CA GLU A 26 -4.88 8.98 11.90
C GLU A 26 -5.30 9.17 10.44
N LEU A 27 -4.37 9.01 9.50
CA LEU A 27 -4.67 9.12 8.07
C LEU A 27 -5.53 7.94 7.59
N VAL A 28 -5.31 6.75 8.13
CA VAL A 28 -6.18 5.59 7.87
C VAL A 28 -7.59 5.86 8.38
N TYR A 29 -7.72 6.43 9.58
CA TYR A 29 -9.01 6.77 10.16
C TYR A 29 -9.76 7.80 9.30
N GLU A 30 -9.09 8.84 8.82
CA GLU A 30 -9.67 9.84 7.94
C GLU A 30 -10.23 9.24 6.65
N ARG A 31 -9.54 8.23 6.11
CA ARG A 31 -9.94 7.58 4.85
C ARG A 31 -11.03 6.54 5.01
N LYS A 32 -10.96 5.73 6.07
CA LYS A 32 -11.78 4.52 6.25
C LYS A 32 -12.76 4.63 7.42
N ASN A 33 -12.71 5.72 8.17
CA ASN A 33 -13.52 5.95 9.37
C ASN A 33 -13.36 4.86 10.44
N LYS A 34 -12.17 4.24 10.48
CA LYS A 34 -11.78 3.28 11.52
C LYS A 34 -10.26 3.22 11.62
N TYR A 35 -9.76 2.95 12.83
CA TYR A 35 -8.34 2.72 13.03
C TYR A 35 -7.93 1.33 12.55
N PRO A 36 -6.67 1.15 12.08
CA PRO A 36 -6.15 -0.17 11.76
C PRO A 36 -6.10 -1.04 13.02
N ILE A 37 -6.31 -2.35 12.83
CA ILE A 37 -6.19 -3.32 13.94
C ILE A 37 -4.75 -3.39 14.43
N ILE A 38 -3.78 -3.36 13.51
CA ILE A 38 -2.35 -3.33 13.84
C ILE A 38 -1.89 -1.88 13.86
N PRO A 39 -1.40 -1.36 15.02
CA PRO A 39 -0.95 0.03 15.11
C PRO A 39 0.23 0.35 14.19
N PHE A 40 0.41 1.62 13.86
CA PHE A 40 1.46 2.10 12.98
C PHE A 40 2.85 1.55 13.35
N ILE A 41 3.23 1.63 14.61
CA ILE A 41 4.58 1.25 15.05
C ILE A 41 4.85 -0.25 14.80
N GLU A 42 3.85 -1.09 15.02
CA GLU A 42 3.95 -2.53 14.76
C GLU A 42 3.96 -2.82 13.26
N ARG A 43 3.16 -2.11 12.47
CA ARG A 43 3.17 -2.23 11.02
C ARG A 43 4.52 -1.87 10.43
N VAL A 44 5.17 -0.83 10.95
CA VAL A 44 6.54 -0.45 10.56
C VAL A 44 7.52 -1.59 10.83
N GLU A 45 7.48 -2.17 12.02
CA GLU A 45 8.39 -3.27 12.39
C GLU A 45 8.16 -4.52 11.51
N ILE A 46 6.91 -4.87 11.23
CA ILE A 46 6.58 -6.00 10.39
C ILE A 46 7.11 -5.81 8.96
N VAL A 47 6.82 -4.66 8.36
CA VAL A 47 7.24 -4.37 6.98
C VAL A 47 8.76 -4.23 6.88
N LYS A 48 9.39 -3.63 7.89
CA LYS A 48 10.85 -3.50 7.95
C LYS A 48 11.56 -4.85 7.97
N ALA A 49 10.93 -5.87 8.53
CA ALA A 49 11.48 -7.24 8.57
C ALA A 49 11.32 -8.00 7.25
N ILE A 50 10.58 -7.47 6.27
CA ILE A 50 10.38 -8.10 4.97
C ILE A 50 11.64 -7.90 4.12
N ARG A 51 12.25 -9.00 3.69
CA ARG A 51 13.54 -8.97 2.96
C ARG A 51 13.52 -8.23 1.63
N TYR A 52 12.35 -8.01 1.03
CA TYR A 52 12.23 -7.29 -0.24
C TYR A 52 12.27 -5.77 -0.10
N VAL A 53 12.10 -5.26 1.12
CA VAL A 53 12.01 -3.83 1.42
C VAL A 53 13.37 -3.27 1.76
N ASP A 54 13.79 -2.23 1.05
CA ASP A 54 15.07 -1.56 1.29
C ASP A 54 14.94 -0.39 2.26
N GLU A 55 13.82 0.33 2.20
CA GLU A 55 13.60 1.52 3.03
C GLU A 55 12.13 1.69 3.34
N ILE A 56 11.83 2.19 4.52
CA ILE A 56 10.47 2.54 4.93
C ILE A 56 10.40 4.05 5.15
N VAL A 57 9.31 4.64 4.68
CA VAL A 57 8.99 6.04 4.93
C VAL A 57 7.58 6.14 5.52
N VAL A 58 7.35 7.19 6.27
CA VAL A 58 6.02 7.46 6.82
C VAL A 58 5.15 8.10 5.74
N GLN A 59 3.97 7.56 5.53
CA GLN A 59 2.97 8.18 4.66
C GLN A 59 1.98 8.96 5.53
N ASP A 60 2.20 10.27 5.58
CA ASP A 60 1.38 11.22 6.34
C ASP A 60 0.42 12.02 5.45
N SER A 61 0.46 11.81 4.15
CA SER A 61 -0.41 12.43 3.17
C SER A 61 -0.73 11.45 2.04
N MET A 62 -1.88 11.60 1.42
CA MET A 62 -2.26 10.86 0.23
C MET A 62 -1.82 11.52 -1.06
N ASP A 63 -1.20 12.69 -0.99
CA ASP A 63 -0.69 13.41 -2.16
C ASP A 63 0.60 12.74 -2.68
N LYS A 64 0.51 12.16 -3.86
CA LYS A 64 1.61 11.42 -4.49
C LYS A 64 2.74 12.34 -4.96
N ILE A 65 2.41 13.56 -5.36
CA ILE A 65 3.42 14.55 -5.77
C ILE A 65 4.28 14.98 -4.58
N LEU A 66 3.68 15.18 -3.41
CA LEU A 66 4.46 15.49 -2.20
C LEU A 66 5.43 14.37 -1.85
N ALA A 67 4.99 13.12 -1.97
CA ALA A 67 5.87 11.97 -1.76
C ALA A 67 7.02 11.95 -2.77
N TRP A 68 6.71 12.22 -4.04
CA TRP A 68 7.73 12.29 -5.09
C TRP A 68 8.74 13.42 -4.86
N GLU A 69 8.30 14.57 -4.44
CA GLU A 69 9.19 15.71 -4.14
C GLU A 69 10.24 15.36 -3.08
N LYS A 70 9.85 14.56 -2.10
CA LYS A 70 10.75 14.09 -1.03
C LYS A 70 11.68 12.96 -1.47
N LEU A 71 11.16 11.99 -2.22
CA LEU A 71 11.85 10.73 -2.48
C LEU A 71 12.44 10.64 -3.88
N LYS A 72 11.91 11.39 -4.85
CA LYS A 72 12.37 11.40 -6.25
C LYS A 72 12.43 10.00 -6.88
N PHE A 73 11.42 9.18 -6.61
CA PHE A 73 11.34 7.82 -7.18
C PHE A 73 11.00 7.86 -8.67
N ASN A 74 11.33 6.77 -9.36
CA ASN A 74 11.16 6.64 -10.82
C ASN A 74 9.92 5.82 -11.18
N ILE A 75 9.51 4.89 -10.31
CA ILE A 75 8.41 3.96 -10.54
C ILE A 75 7.55 3.92 -9.29
N MET A 76 6.23 3.90 -9.47
CA MET A 76 5.26 3.65 -8.41
C MET A 76 4.55 2.33 -8.71
N PHE A 77 4.58 1.39 -7.75
CA PHE A 77 3.91 0.10 -7.87
C PHE A 77 2.55 0.14 -7.18
N VAL A 78 1.54 -0.38 -7.83
CA VAL A 78 0.16 -0.37 -7.35
C VAL A 78 -0.50 -1.70 -7.69
N GLY A 79 -1.41 -2.18 -6.85
CA GLY A 79 -2.22 -3.35 -7.18
C GLY A 79 -3.12 -3.06 -8.40
N ASP A 80 -3.32 -4.05 -9.27
CA ASP A 80 -4.06 -3.88 -10.52
C ASP A 80 -5.58 -3.72 -10.33
N ASP A 81 -6.08 -3.94 -9.11
CA ASP A 81 -7.47 -3.67 -8.76
C ASP A 81 -7.85 -2.17 -8.87
N TRP A 82 -6.86 -1.29 -8.85
CA TRP A 82 -7.04 0.15 -9.02
C TRP A 82 -6.87 0.63 -10.46
N LYS A 83 -6.41 -0.25 -11.35
CA LYS A 83 -6.18 0.10 -12.76
C LYS A 83 -7.50 0.50 -13.44
N ASP A 84 -7.41 1.51 -14.32
CA ASP A 84 -8.53 2.04 -15.10
C ASP A 84 -9.64 2.73 -14.28
N THR A 85 -9.42 2.96 -12.98
CA THR A 85 -10.30 3.83 -12.21
C THR A 85 -10.03 5.29 -12.57
N GLU A 86 -11.05 6.15 -12.49
CA GLU A 86 -10.92 7.58 -12.80
C GLU A 86 -9.85 8.24 -11.93
N LYS A 87 -9.87 7.96 -10.63
CA LYS A 87 -8.89 8.48 -9.68
C LYS A 87 -7.45 8.13 -10.08
N TRP A 88 -7.19 6.87 -10.42
CA TRP A 88 -5.85 6.43 -10.77
C TRP A 88 -5.42 6.84 -12.16
N ASN A 89 -6.36 7.03 -13.10
CA ASN A 89 -6.05 7.62 -14.40
C ASN A 89 -5.53 9.05 -14.24
N GLU A 90 -6.13 9.85 -13.35
CA GLU A 90 -5.66 11.20 -13.03
C GLU A 90 -4.29 11.19 -12.36
N ILE A 91 -4.09 10.29 -11.39
CA ILE A 91 -2.80 10.11 -10.71
C ILE A 91 -1.71 9.73 -11.72
N GLU A 92 -2.01 8.82 -12.64
CA GLU A 92 -1.08 8.39 -13.67
C GLU A 92 -0.63 9.55 -14.56
N ILE A 93 -1.56 10.38 -15.01
CA ILE A 93 -1.25 11.59 -15.79
C ILE A 93 -0.34 12.52 -14.99
N GLN A 94 -0.69 12.77 -13.74
CA GLN A 94 0.07 13.65 -12.86
C GLN A 94 1.49 13.13 -12.62
N MET A 95 1.63 11.84 -12.35
CA MET A 95 2.93 11.23 -12.08
C MET A 95 3.79 11.14 -13.34
N ASN A 96 3.19 10.83 -14.49
CA ASN A 96 3.90 10.83 -15.76
C ASN A 96 4.48 12.21 -16.10
N SER A 97 3.80 13.27 -15.70
CA SER A 97 4.27 14.66 -15.94
C SER A 97 5.59 14.98 -15.23
N VAL A 98 5.93 14.26 -14.18
CA VAL A 98 7.21 14.42 -13.46
C VAL A 98 8.18 13.26 -13.74
N GLY A 99 7.90 12.44 -14.73
CA GLY A 99 8.79 11.36 -15.16
C GLY A 99 8.63 10.04 -14.40
N VAL A 100 7.55 9.87 -13.64
CA VAL A 100 7.26 8.63 -12.90
C VAL A 100 6.35 7.74 -13.71
N SER A 101 6.73 6.47 -13.83
CA SER A 101 5.89 5.42 -14.42
C SER A 101 5.10 4.72 -13.32
N ILE A 102 3.82 4.45 -13.56
CA ILE A 102 3.01 3.63 -12.66
C ILE A 102 2.93 2.22 -13.23
N MET A 103 3.29 1.24 -12.41
CA MET A 103 3.21 -0.17 -12.76
C MET A 103 2.16 -0.86 -11.90
N TYR A 104 1.18 -1.46 -12.56
CA TYR A 104 0.12 -2.21 -11.89
C TYR A 104 0.54 -3.67 -11.79
N LEU A 105 0.50 -4.21 -10.58
CA LEU A 105 0.89 -5.59 -10.28
C LEU A 105 -0.35 -6.43 -9.97
N PRO A 106 -0.36 -7.72 -10.39
CA PRO A 106 -1.48 -8.60 -10.10
C PRO A 106 -1.73 -8.67 -8.60
N TYR A 107 -2.98 -8.49 -8.19
CA TYR A 107 -3.33 -8.62 -6.80
C TYR A 107 -3.75 -10.07 -6.47
N THR A 108 -3.47 -10.48 -5.23
CA THR A 108 -3.76 -11.84 -4.78
C THR A 108 -5.23 -11.98 -4.39
N LYS A 109 -5.92 -12.93 -5.01
CA LYS A 109 -7.36 -13.16 -4.79
C LYS A 109 -7.68 -14.10 -3.64
N THR A 110 -6.68 -14.83 -3.12
CA THR A 110 -6.88 -15.85 -2.09
C THR A 110 -7.07 -15.31 -0.69
N THR A 111 -6.43 -14.18 -0.38
CA THR A 111 -6.49 -13.56 0.95
C THR A 111 -6.46 -12.04 0.83
N SER A 112 -7.27 -11.36 1.61
CA SER A 112 -7.28 -9.89 1.70
C SER A 112 -7.60 -9.45 3.12
N SER A 113 -7.26 -8.21 3.46
CA SER A 113 -7.62 -7.62 4.76
C SER A 113 -9.13 -7.56 4.96
N SER A 114 -9.88 -7.25 3.91
CA SER A 114 -11.35 -7.23 3.95
C SER A 114 -11.92 -8.62 4.22
N MET A 115 -11.38 -9.65 3.59
CA MET A 115 -11.80 -11.05 3.83
C MET A 115 -11.53 -11.47 5.28
N ILE A 116 -10.35 -11.15 5.80
CA ILE A 116 -9.98 -11.44 7.19
C ILE A 116 -10.94 -10.73 8.16
N ASN A 117 -11.21 -9.45 7.95
CA ASN A 117 -12.12 -8.67 8.78
C ASN A 117 -13.54 -9.23 8.78
N VAL A 118 -14.07 -9.58 7.63
CA VAL A 118 -15.40 -10.21 7.51
C VAL A 118 -15.45 -11.53 8.28
N THR A 119 -14.41 -12.35 8.19
CA THR A 119 -14.32 -13.62 8.90
C THR A 119 -14.32 -13.39 10.42
N LEU A 120 -13.55 -12.43 10.91
CA LEU A 120 -13.50 -12.07 12.34
C LEU A 120 -14.84 -11.56 12.84
N GLU A 121 -15.53 -10.72 12.08
CA GLU A 121 -16.86 -10.22 12.42
C GLU A 121 -17.88 -11.37 12.54
N LYS A 122 -17.88 -12.30 11.60
CA LYS A 122 -18.75 -13.49 11.66
C LYS A 122 -18.48 -14.35 12.88
N PHE A 123 -17.19 -14.54 13.22
CA PHE A 123 -16.80 -15.29 14.40
C PHE A 123 -17.30 -14.61 15.67
N ASN A 124 -17.10 -13.31 15.81
CA ASN A 124 -17.58 -12.54 16.96
C ASN A 124 -19.10 -12.60 17.10
N ASN A 125 -19.83 -12.47 16.02
CA ASN A 125 -21.30 -12.53 16.03
C ASN A 125 -21.83 -13.90 16.46
N LYS A 126 -21.14 -15.00 16.12
CA LYS A 126 -21.52 -16.35 16.55
C LYS A 126 -21.30 -16.60 18.04
N ASN A 127 -20.38 -15.86 18.67
CA ASN A 127 -20.03 -16.03 20.08
C ASN A 127 -20.76 -15.04 20.99
N GLN A 128 -21.62 -14.21 20.45
CA GLN A 128 -22.55 -13.37 21.19
C GLN A 128 -23.90 -14.06 21.30
#